data_cc27efc5e719e1c9b508a1eb7b7f06ec
#
_entry.id   cc27efc5e719e1c9b508a1eb7b7f06ec
#
_cell.length_a   1.000
_cell.length_b   1.000
_cell.length_c   1.000
_cell.angle_alpha   90.00
_cell.angle_beta   90.00
_cell.angle_gamma   90.00
#
_symmetry.space_group_name_H-M   'P 1'
#
loop_
_entity.id
_entity.type
_entity.pdbx_description
1 polymer ?
#
loop_
_entity_poly.entity_id
_entity_poly.type
_entity_poly.pdbx_seq_one_letter_code
_entity_poly.pdbx_strand_id
1 'polypeptide(L)'
;MTISTLSDWTGEVGTVTIGATKADGGTRSGTVTIGGERDLAFIGNPPTGNRPLIAYELCDDPSLWPAPVIRFLGDRASDPAEWARFAAGEYRPDLIRLYLTSTRKRGFSAFAAITTTVENILQATGLPLIIEGSNDPELDSEVFRRIGEAGEGERLLIGTAEAGRYRSIAASAMAFGHLVIAQSPIDINLAKQLNILLREIGLPHDRIVIDPYTGALGYGFEYSYSVMERIRTAALKGDDDLAMPMISSAIDSLTVKEVREADPSASDRTSVAWELYAMLPATVAGASIVCVRHPSTIQPLKAAIEALWSPPGGGA
;
A
#
# COMPACT_ATOMS: atom_id res chain seq x y z
N MET A 1 -26.24 -14.69 -31.18
CA MET A 1 -25.14 -13.71 -31.22
C MET A 1 -24.55 -13.63 -29.84
N THR A 2 -23.41 -14.25 -29.61
CA THR A 2 -22.73 -14.22 -28.29
C THR A 2 -21.98 -12.90 -28.26
N ILE A 3 -22.39 -11.98 -27.39
CA ILE A 3 -21.63 -10.75 -27.14
C ILE A 3 -20.39 -11.15 -26.37
N SER A 4 -19.20 -11.00 -26.96
CA SER A 4 -17.94 -11.09 -26.21
C SER A 4 -17.86 -9.89 -25.26
N THR A 5 -17.76 -10.17 -23.97
CA THR A 5 -17.54 -9.13 -22.95
C THR A 5 -16.05 -8.91 -22.66
N LEU A 6 -15.18 -9.68 -23.32
CA LEU A 6 -13.74 -9.56 -23.22
C LEU A 6 -13.25 -8.55 -24.26
N SER A 7 -12.42 -7.63 -23.83
CA SER A 7 -11.72 -6.67 -24.70
C SER A 7 -10.36 -7.27 -25.09
N ASP A 8 -9.97 -7.05 -26.35
CA ASP A 8 -8.63 -7.40 -26.81
C ASP A 8 -7.65 -6.30 -26.34
N TRP A 9 -7.04 -6.49 -25.19
CA TRP A 9 -6.02 -5.60 -24.66
C TRP A 9 -4.67 -5.88 -25.31
N THR A 10 -3.87 -4.83 -25.54
CA THR A 10 -2.53 -4.92 -26.18
C THR A 10 -1.38 -4.75 -25.17
N GLY A 11 -1.69 -4.24 -23.99
CA GLY A 11 -0.73 -4.03 -22.91
C GLY A 11 -0.98 -4.95 -21.73
N GLU A 12 -0.09 -4.86 -20.76
CA GLU A 12 -0.19 -5.55 -19.47
C GLU A 12 0.32 -4.64 -18.35
N VAL A 13 -0.07 -4.92 -17.11
CA VAL A 13 0.52 -4.28 -15.94
C VAL A 13 1.83 -4.96 -15.60
N GLY A 14 2.90 -4.19 -15.43
CA GLY A 14 4.20 -4.71 -15.02
C GLY A 14 4.14 -5.38 -13.65
N THR A 15 5.11 -6.24 -13.35
CA THR A 15 5.22 -6.89 -12.04
C THR A 15 6.21 -6.17 -11.14
N VAL A 16 5.90 -6.12 -9.84
CA VAL A 16 6.76 -5.58 -8.79
C VAL A 16 6.88 -6.62 -7.69
N THR A 17 8.10 -6.92 -7.24
CA THR A 17 8.36 -7.83 -6.13
C THR A 17 8.85 -7.04 -4.92
N ILE A 18 8.21 -7.22 -3.76
CA ILE A 18 8.50 -6.55 -2.49
C ILE A 18 9.03 -7.57 -1.48
N GLY A 19 10.02 -7.18 -0.69
CA GLY A 19 10.71 -8.07 0.24
C GLY A 19 11.89 -8.79 -0.39
N ALA A 20 12.80 -9.28 0.44
CA ALA A 20 13.94 -10.11 0.06
C ALA A 20 14.16 -11.20 1.09
N THR A 21 14.27 -12.44 0.63
CA THR A 21 14.58 -13.59 1.47
C THR A 21 16.08 -13.66 1.75
N LYS A 22 16.49 -14.60 2.58
CA LYS A 22 17.92 -14.85 2.84
C LYS A 22 18.68 -15.20 1.54
N ALA A 23 18.04 -15.85 0.60
CA ALA A 23 18.63 -16.17 -0.71
C ALA A 23 18.84 -14.90 -1.55
N ASP A 24 18.04 -13.88 -1.34
CA ASP A 24 18.08 -12.59 -2.05
C ASP A 24 18.91 -11.54 -1.30
N GLY A 25 19.51 -11.88 -0.18
CA GLY A 25 20.31 -10.99 0.66
C GLY A 25 19.55 -10.25 1.78
N GLY A 26 18.26 -10.53 1.94
CA GLY A 26 17.42 -9.94 3.01
C GLY A 26 17.15 -10.91 4.16
N THR A 27 16.14 -10.59 4.97
CA THR A 27 15.76 -11.37 6.16
C THR A 27 14.28 -11.77 6.18
N ARG A 28 13.53 -11.45 5.12
CA ARG A 28 12.09 -11.75 5.07
C ARG A 28 11.84 -13.26 4.93
N SER A 29 10.71 -13.71 5.48
CA SER A 29 10.28 -15.12 5.35
C SER A 29 9.86 -15.50 3.95
N GLY A 30 9.52 -14.50 3.11
CA GLY A 30 9.12 -14.63 1.72
C GLY A 30 9.07 -13.27 1.03
N THR A 31 8.89 -13.31 -0.26
CA THR A 31 8.61 -12.14 -1.10
C THR A 31 7.15 -12.13 -1.54
N VAL A 32 6.64 -10.98 -1.91
CA VAL A 32 5.33 -10.87 -2.55
C VAL A 32 5.49 -10.19 -3.91
N THR A 33 4.77 -10.70 -4.90
CA THR A 33 4.74 -10.12 -6.25
C THR A 33 3.34 -9.63 -6.56
N ILE A 34 3.23 -8.42 -7.11
CA ILE A 34 2.00 -7.75 -7.52
C ILE A 34 2.05 -7.36 -8.99
N GLY A 35 0.92 -7.09 -9.60
CA GLY A 35 0.83 -6.76 -11.03
C GLY A 35 0.73 -7.98 -11.93
N GLY A 36 1.04 -7.83 -13.21
CA GLY A 36 0.98 -8.88 -14.22
C GLY A 36 -0.40 -9.09 -14.83
N GLU A 37 -1.35 -8.20 -14.57
CA GLU A 37 -2.70 -8.28 -15.11
C GLU A 37 -2.72 -7.91 -16.59
N ARG A 38 -3.44 -8.71 -17.37
CA ARG A 38 -3.68 -8.53 -18.83
C ARG A 38 -5.14 -8.24 -19.14
N ASP A 39 -5.95 -8.04 -18.11
CA ASP A 39 -7.36 -7.70 -18.22
C ASP A 39 -7.76 -6.82 -17.03
N LEU A 40 -9.00 -6.36 -17.01
CA LEU A 40 -9.57 -5.69 -15.84
C LEU A 40 -9.57 -6.64 -14.65
N ALA A 41 -9.52 -6.07 -13.44
CA ALA A 41 -9.46 -6.85 -12.22
C ALA A 41 -10.62 -7.86 -12.12
N PHE A 42 -10.29 -9.09 -11.71
CA PHE A 42 -11.22 -10.22 -11.55
C PHE A 42 -11.97 -10.66 -12.84
N ILE A 43 -11.57 -10.17 -14.00
CA ILE A 43 -12.08 -10.65 -15.29
C ILE A 43 -11.21 -11.82 -15.78
N GLY A 44 -11.84 -12.77 -16.45
CA GLY A 44 -11.19 -13.99 -16.92
C GLY A 44 -11.42 -15.19 -16.00
N ASN A 45 -11.05 -16.38 -16.51
CA ASN A 45 -11.19 -17.61 -15.74
C ASN A 45 -10.01 -18.56 -16.05
N PRO A 46 -8.95 -18.57 -15.21
CA PRO A 46 -8.76 -17.71 -14.01
C PRO A 46 -8.47 -16.24 -14.39
N PRO A 47 -8.60 -15.31 -13.43
CA PRO A 47 -8.11 -13.94 -13.58
C PRO A 47 -6.60 -13.92 -13.87
N THR A 48 -6.15 -12.93 -14.64
CA THR A 48 -4.71 -12.80 -14.98
C THR A 48 -3.94 -12.03 -13.92
N GLY A 49 -2.62 -12.22 -13.88
CA GLY A 49 -1.71 -11.54 -12.95
C GLY A 49 -1.71 -12.12 -11.54
N ASN A 50 -1.36 -11.29 -10.57
CA ASN A 50 -1.33 -11.64 -9.15
C ASN A 50 -2.59 -11.14 -8.43
N ARG A 51 -3.10 -11.94 -7.46
CA ARG A 51 -4.24 -11.49 -6.67
C ARG A 51 -3.87 -10.24 -5.86
N PRO A 52 -4.82 -9.33 -5.59
CA PRO A 52 -4.59 -8.21 -4.71
C PRO A 52 -4.17 -8.65 -3.30
N LEU A 53 -3.22 -7.91 -2.70
CA LEU A 53 -2.64 -8.17 -1.40
C LEU A 53 -3.16 -7.18 -0.35
N ILE A 54 -3.15 -7.60 0.92
CA ILE A 54 -3.58 -6.78 2.05
C ILE A 54 -2.37 -6.37 2.86
N ALA A 55 -2.12 -5.06 2.96
CA ALA A 55 -1.15 -4.47 3.87
C ALA A 55 -1.85 -3.98 5.14
N TYR A 56 -1.29 -4.33 6.29
CA TYR A 56 -1.76 -3.82 7.57
C TYR A 56 -0.94 -2.61 8.00
N GLU A 57 -1.62 -1.50 8.29
CA GLU A 57 -1.00 -0.23 8.64
C GLU A 57 -0.84 -0.08 10.15
N LEU A 58 0.36 0.32 10.58
CA LEU A 58 0.71 0.70 11.93
C LEU A 58 1.59 1.96 11.95
N CYS A 59 1.84 2.54 13.11
CA CYS A 59 2.63 3.76 13.23
C CYS A 59 3.59 3.71 14.42
N ASP A 60 4.56 4.61 14.41
CA ASP A 60 5.54 4.78 15.48
C ASP A 60 5.08 5.75 16.59
N ASP A 61 4.01 6.52 16.33
CA ASP A 61 3.37 7.42 17.31
C ASP A 61 1.86 7.33 17.22
N PRO A 62 1.21 6.62 18.15
CA PRO A 62 -0.23 6.37 18.12
C PRO A 62 -1.10 7.60 18.39
N SER A 63 -0.53 8.72 18.82
CA SER A 63 -1.30 9.93 19.16
C SER A 63 -2.08 10.53 17.99
N LEU A 64 -1.66 10.23 16.76
CA LEU A 64 -2.31 10.66 15.52
C LEU A 64 -3.12 9.54 14.84
N TRP A 65 -3.25 8.40 15.51
CA TRP A 65 -3.93 7.24 14.93
C TRP A 65 -5.42 7.22 15.27
N PRO A 66 -6.30 6.58 14.46
CA PRO A 66 -7.73 6.54 14.72
C PRO A 66 -8.06 5.91 16.07
N ALA A 67 -8.83 6.62 16.88
CA ALA A 67 -9.17 6.19 18.23
C ALA A 67 -9.82 4.79 18.32
N PRO A 68 -10.69 4.33 17.40
CA PRO A 68 -11.18 2.96 17.41
C PRO A 68 -10.06 1.92 17.38
N VAL A 69 -9.07 2.11 16.50
CA VAL A 69 -7.93 1.20 16.34
C VAL A 69 -7.08 1.15 17.62
N ILE A 70 -6.79 2.33 18.20
CA ILE A 70 -6.00 2.41 19.44
C ILE A 70 -6.74 1.73 20.61
N ARG A 71 -8.05 1.93 20.74
CA ARG A 71 -8.84 1.24 21.78
C ARG A 71 -8.82 -0.27 21.59
N PHE A 72 -8.93 -0.75 20.36
CA PHE A 72 -8.88 -2.18 20.04
C PHE A 72 -7.54 -2.81 20.42
N LEU A 73 -6.43 -2.12 20.12
CA LEU A 73 -5.06 -2.61 20.37
C LEU A 73 -4.66 -2.54 21.84
N GLY A 74 -5.19 -1.54 22.59
CA GLY A 74 -4.77 -1.29 23.96
C GLY A 74 -3.28 -0.96 24.05
N ASP A 75 -2.59 -1.54 25.03
CA ASP A 75 -1.17 -1.27 25.31
C ASP A 75 -0.23 -1.64 24.16
N ARG A 76 -0.65 -2.53 23.27
CA ARG A 76 0.16 -2.94 22.09
C ARG A 76 0.46 -1.80 21.14
N ALA A 77 -0.41 -0.78 21.09
CA ALA A 77 -0.20 0.39 20.24
C ALA A 77 1.03 1.23 20.61
N SER A 78 1.58 1.06 21.82
CA SER A 78 2.74 1.81 22.30
C SER A 78 4.10 1.30 21.78
N ASP A 79 4.15 0.07 21.27
CA ASP A 79 5.33 -0.54 20.66
C ASP A 79 5.05 -1.03 19.25
N PRO A 80 5.57 -0.34 18.21
CA PRO A 80 5.35 -0.73 16.81
C PRO A 80 5.81 -2.16 16.46
N ALA A 81 6.84 -2.67 17.11
CA ALA A 81 7.34 -4.03 16.89
C ALA A 81 6.39 -5.08 17.49
N GLU A 82 5.87 -4.84 18.69
CA GLU A 82 4.84 -5.70 19.30
C GLU A 82 3.54 -5.66 18.51
N TRP A 83 3.18 -4.48 18.04
CA TRP A 83 2.00 -4.30 17.17
C TRP A 83 2.14 -5.08 15.87
N ALA A 84 3.31 -4.99 15.18
CA ALA A 84 3.58 -5.75 13.97
C ALA A 84 3.55 -7.27 14.21
N ARG A 85 4.14 -7.74 15.31
CA ARG A 85 4.15 -9.16 15.70
C ARG A 85 2.74 -9.69 15.93
N PHE A 86 1.92 -8.94 16.67
CA PHE A 86 0.53 -9.27 16.93
C PHE A 86 -0.28 -9.37 15.62
N ALA A 87 -0.16 -8.37 14.74
CA ALA A 87 -0.87 -8.38 13.47
C ALA A 87 -0.45 -9.56 12.57
N ALA A 88 0.86 -9.83 12.48
CA ALA A 88 1.38 -10.93 11.69
C ALA A 88 0.94 -12.31 12.22
N GLY A 89 0.90 -12.50 13.54
CA GLY A 89 0.51 -13.76 14.17
C GLY A 89 -0.99 -14.04 14.09
N GLU A 90 -1.81 -13.07 14.47
CA GLU A 90 -3.25 -13.26 14.66
C GLU A 90 -4.06 -13.04 13.36
N TYR A 91 -3.71 -12.01 12.57
CA TYR A 91 -4.50 -11.58 11.41
C TYR A 91 -3.88 -11.95 10.07
N ARG A 92 -2.56 -12.22 10.05
CA ARG A 92 -1.81 -12.69 8.87
C ARG A 92 -2.05 -11.84 7.61
N PRO A 93 -1.80 -10.53 7.63
CA PRO A 93 -1.77 -9.72 6.43
C PRO A 93 -0.66 -10.23 5.48
N ASP A 94 -0.69 -9.80 4.22
CA ASP A 94 0.38 -10.14 3.27
C ASP A 94 1.63 -9.25 3.47
N LEU A 95 1.43 -7.98 3.92
CA LEU A 95 2.50 -7.00 4.20
C LEU A 95 2.19 -6.19 5.47
N ILE A 96 3.24 -5.58 6.02
CA ILE A 96 3.11 -4.52 7.03
C ILE A 96 3.43 -3.17 6.39
N ARG A 97 2.64 -2.12 6.70
CA ARG A 97 2.92 -0.73 6.32
C ARG A 97 3.13 0.12 7.56
N LEU A 98 4.35 0.63 7.71
CA LEU A 98 4.73 1.52 8.81
C LEU A 98 4.58 2.99 8.39
N TYR A 99 3.86 3.76 9.19
CA TYR A 99 3.84 5.22 9.12
C TYR A 99 4.77 5.81 10.18
N LEU A 100 5.74 6.61 9.76
CA LEU A 100 6.60 7.38 10.67
C LEU A 100 5.87 8.67 11.08
N THR A 101 4.80 8.52 11.86
CA THR A 101 3.97 9.64 12.33
C THR A 101 4.70 10.57 13.28
N SER A 102 5.69 10.07 14.03
CA SER A 102 6.55 10.88 14.89
C SER A 102 7.31 11.97 14.13
N THR A 103 7.71 11.69 12.88
CA THR A 103 8.43 12.64 12.03
C THR A 103 7.56 13.83 11.58
N ARG A 104 6.24 13.74 11.73
CA ARG A 104 5.28 14.82 11.40
C ARG A 104 5.12 15.85 12.52
N LYS A 105 5.79 15.63 13.66
CA LYS A 105 5.74 16.58 14.78
C LYS A 105 6.67 17.77 14.50
N ARG A 106 6.17 18.98 14.83
CA ARG A 106 6.97 20.20 14.69
C ARG A 106 8.27 20.07 15.50
N GLY A 107 9.41 20.39 14.85
CA GLY A 107 10.73 20.34 15.47
C GLY A 107 11.28 18.93 15.66
N PHE A 108 10.81 17.96 14.86
CA PHE A 108 11.37 16.61 14.87
C PHE A 108 12.88 16.63 14.59
N SER A 109 13.65 15.93 15.44
CA SER A 109 15.11 15.83 15.33
C SER A 109 15.66 14.45 15.69
N ALA A 110 14.78 13.51 16.10
CA ALA A 110 15.18 12.19 16.59
C ALA A 110 15.41 11.17 15.44
N PHE A 111 16.19 11.54 14.43
CA PHE A 111 16.41 10.70 13.24
C PHE A 111 16.98 9.31 13.55
N ALA A 112 17.78 9.16 14.62
CA ALA A 112 18.28 7.85 15.06
C ALA A 112 17.17 6.89 15.48
N ALA A 113 16.05 7.39 15.99
CA ALA A 113 14.90 6.57 16.38
C ALA A 113 14.24 5.90 15.16
N ILE A 114 14.34 6.48 13.98
CA ILE A 114 13.81 5.90 12.73
C ILE A 114 14.50 4.57 12.44
N THR A 115 15.84 4.56 12.48
CA THR A 115 16.64 3.34 12.27
C THR A 115 16.22 2.25 13.25
N THR A 116 16.18 2.56 14.53
CA THR A 116 15.80 1.60 15.60
C THR A 116 14.37 1.08 15.38
N THR A 117 13.41 1.94 15.02
CA THR A 117 12.03 1.53 14.78
C THR A 117 11.93 0.56 13.60
N VAL A 118 12.59 0.87 12.49
CA VAL A 118 12.60 0.03 11.29
C VAL A 118 13.24 -1.33 11.58
N GLU A 119 14.42 -1.35 12.21
CA GLU A 119 15.14 -2.58 12.59
C GLU A 119 14.30 -3.45 13.53
N ASN A 120 13.67 -2.87 14.54
CA ASN A 120 12.82 -3.60 15.48
C ASN A 120 11.62 -4.25 14.79
N ILE A 121 10.98 -3.58 13.84
CA ILE A 121 9.86 -4.14 13.08
C ILE A 121 10.37 -5.25 12.13
N LEU A 122 11.50 -5.06 11.48
CA LEU A 122 12.12 -6.10 10.63
C LEU A 122 12.43 -7.36 11.42
N GLN A 123 12.84 -7.25 12.69
CA GLN A 123 13.08 -8.37 13.58
C GLN A 123 11.78 -8.98 14.15
N ALA A 124 10.73 -8.18 14.32
CA ALA A 124 9.46 -8.62 14.90
C ALA A 124 8.64 -9.50 13.98
N THR A 125 8.77 -9.32 12.64
CA THR A 125 8.00 -10.07 11.64
C THR A 125 8.84 -10.39 10.41
N GLY A 126 8.57 -11.53 9.78
CA GLY A 126 9.14 -11.93 8.49
C GLY A 126 8.39 -11.41 7.26
N LEU A 127 7.31 -10.62 7.45
CA LEU A 127 6.53 -10.08 6.33
C LEU A 127 7.30 -8.98 5.59
N PRO A 128 7.09 -8.82 4.26
CA PRO A 128 7.59 -7.66 3.53
C PRO A 128 7.05 -6.34 4.09
N LEU A 129 7.85 -5.27 4.02
CA LEU A 129 7.57 -4.02 4.70
C LEU A 129 7.42 -2.86 3.70
N ILE A 130 6.38 -2.07 3.91
CA ILE A 130 6.15 -0.76 3.28
C ILE A 130 6.43 0.30 4.34
N ILE A 131 7.15 1.38 4.00
CA ILE A 131 7.43 2.46 4.95
C ILE A 131 7.08 3.81 4.33
N GLU A 132 6.23 4.57 5.02
CA GLU A 132 5.90 5.94 4.66
C GLU A 132 6.63 6.93 5.56
N GLY A 133 7.27 7.94 4.92
CA GLY A 133 8.03 8.98 5.59
C GLY A 133 7.19 10.13 6.16
N SER A 134 7.87 11.25 6.37
CA SER A 134 7.29 12.43 7.05
C SER A 134 6.26 13.18 6.21
N ASN A 135 6.36 13.12 4.90
CA ASN A 135 5.70 14.03 3.96
C ASN A 135 6.12 15.51 4.12
N ASP A 136 7.29 15.75 4.73
CA ASP A 136 7.92 17.06 4.86
C ASP A 136 9.20 17.08 4.01
N PRO A 137 9.28 17.94 2.97
CA PRO A 137 10.45 17.99 2.07
C PRO A 137 11.77 18.31 2.76
N GLU A 138 11.74 19.06 3.85
CA GLU A 138 12.95 19.42 4.61
C GLU A 138 13.49 18.23 5.41
N LEU A 139 12.62 17.36 5.90
CA LEU A 139 12.99 16.18 6.69
C LEU A 139 13.23 14.95 5.83
N ASP A 140 12.53 14.83 4.70
CA ASP A 140 12.46 13.60 3.92
C ASP A 140 13.82 13.10 3.42
N SER A 141 14.76 13.97 3.11
CA SER A 141 16.11 13.53 2.71
C SER A 141 16.80 12.70 3.79
N GLU A 142 16.76 13.14 5.05
CA GLU A 142 17.34 12.39 6.16
C GLU A 142 16.46 11.20 6.57
N VAL A 143 15.14 11.36 6.57
CA VAL A 143 14.19 10.29 6.88
C VAL A 143 14.40 9.10 5.94
N PHE A 144 14.39 9.33 4.61
CA PHE A 144 14.58 8.24 3.64
C PHE A 144 16.00 7.68 3.63
N ARG A 145 17.02 8.47 3.93
CA ARG A 145 18.36 7.95 4.13
C ARG A 145 18.38 6.94 5.30
N ARG A 146 17.76 7.27 6.44
CA ARG A 146 17.68 6.39 7.60
C ARG A 146 16.87 5.12 7.33
N ILE A 147 15.73 5.26 6.64
CA ILE A 147 14.93 4.10 6.22
C ILE A 147 15.75 3.20 5.30
N GLY A 148 16.44 3.79 4.31
CA GLY A 148 17.24 3.05 3.35
C GLY A 148 18.36 2.27 3.99
N GLU A 149 19.14 2.92 4.87
CA GLU A 149 20.23 2.28 5.62
C GLU A 149 19.72 1.14 6.53
N ALA A 150 18.65 1.37 7.29
CA ALA A 150 18.07 0.37 8.20
C ALA A 150 17.50 -0.85 7.48
N GLY A 151 17.00 -0.66 6.26
CA GLY A 151 16.41 -1.71 5.44
C GLY A 151 17.28 -2.17 4.29
N GLU A 152 18.59 -1.91 4.29
CA GLU A 152 19.48 -2.36 3.22
C GLU A 152 19.37 -3.86 2.99
N GLY A 153 19.17 -4.27 1.73
CA GLY A 153 18.96 -5.65 1.32
C GLY A 153 17.52 -6.16 1.50
N GLU A 154 16.64 -5.47 2.21
CA GLU A 154 15.28 -5.94 2.50
C GLU A 154 14.28 -5.71 1.36
N ARG A 155 14.63 -4.95 0.33
CA ARG A 155 13.76 -4.60 -0.80
C ARG A 155 12.42 -4.01 -0.33
N LEU A 156 12.51 -2.95 0.49
CA LEU A 156 11.36 -2.23 1.03
C LEU A 156 10.60 -1.48 -0.08
N LEU A 157 9.28 -1.29 0.11
CA LEU A 157 8.51 -0.32 -0.67
C LEU A 157 8.41 0.98 0.15
N ILE A 158 9.06 2.06 -0.29
CA ILE A 158 9.17 3.32 0.46
C ILE A 158 8.38 4.44 -0.23
N GLY A 159 7.81 5.34 0.52
CA GLY A 159 6.99 6.44 -0.01
C GLY A 159 6.61 7.50 1.03
N THR A 160 5.91 8.50 0.56
CA THR A 160 5.43 8.67 -0.82
C THR A 160 6.24 9.69 -1.59
N ALA A 161 6.59 9.36 -2.84
CA ALA A 161 7.16 10.32 -3.77
C ALA A 161 6.04 11.11 -4.45
N GLU A 162 6.16 12.44 -4.47
CA GLU A 162 5.32 13.35 -5.22
C GLU A 162 6.16 14.17 -6.20
N ALA A 163 5.56 14.76 -7.23
CA ALA A 163 6.26 15.48 -8.28
C ALA A 163 7.23 16.58 -7.76
N GLY A 164 6.88 17.22 -6.64
CA GLY A 164 7.72 18.25 -6.00
C GLY A 164 8.90 17.73 -5.15
N ARG A 165 8.92 16.43 -4.78
CA ARG A 165 9.86 15.87 -3.78
C ARG A 165 10.30 14.43 -4.04
N TYR A 166 10.20 13.94 -5.27
CA TYR A 166 10.53 12.54 -5.62
C TYR A 166 12.03 12.23 -5.53
N ARG A 167 12.92 13.24 -5.68
CA ARG A 167 14.36 13.00 -5.87
C ARG A 167 15.03 12.36 -4.66
N SER A 168 14.75 12.82 -3.44
CA SER A 168 15.36 12.29 -2.22
C SER A 168 14.95 10.82 -1.98
N ILE A 169 13.68 10.52 -2.20
CA ILE A 169 13.13 9.16 -2.05
C ILE A 169 13.73 8.22 -3.10
N ALA A 170 13.74 8.66 -4.36
CA ALA A 170 14.32 7.87 -5.44
C ALA A 170 15.82 7.64 -5.27
N ALA A 171 16.57 8.65 -4.78
CA ALA A 171 17.99 8.50 -4.48
C ALA A 171 18.23 7.42 -3.42
N SER A 172 17.45 7.42 -2.32
CA SER A 172 17.51 6.39 -1.29
C SER A 172 17.13 5.01 -1.86
N ALA A 173 16.03 4.93 -2.62
CA ALA A 173 15.60 3.68 -3.24
C ALA A 173 16.68 3.08 -4.17
N MET A 174 17.33 3.91 -4.96
CA MET A 174 18.40 3.45 -5.85
C MET A 174 19.66 3.03 -5.09
N ALA A 175 20.06 3.79 -4.07
CA ALA A 175 21.26 3.51 -3.29
C ALA A 175 21.18 2.19 -2.52
N PHE A 176 20.01 1.86 -1.95
CA PHE A 176 19.80 0.71 -1.07
C PHE A 176 18.93 -0.40 -1.67
N GLY A 177 18.57 -0.31 -2.95
CA GLY A 177 17.84 -1.37 -3.65
C GLY A 177 16.34 -1.43 -3.35
N HIS A 178 15.72 -0.33 -2.92
CA HIS A 178 14.31 -0.24 -2.56
C HIS A 178 13.39 0.10 -3.74
N LEU A 179 12.08 0.02 -3.51
CA LEU A 179 11.02 0.37 -4.42
C LEU A 179 10.35 1.69 -3.96
N VAL A 180 9.64 2.38 -4.85
CA VAL A 180 9.04 3.69 -4.57
C VAL A 180 7.54 3.68 -4.80
N ILE A 181 6.78 4.25 -3.85
CA ILE A 181 5.38 4.62 -4.04
C ILE A 181 5.35 6.00 -4.69
N ALA A 182 4.83 6.07 -5.91
CA ALA A 182 4.63 7.29 -6.68
C ALA A 182 3.19 7.80 -6.49
N GLN A 183 3.01 8.86 -5.69
CA GLN A 183 1.70 9.38 -5.36
C GLN A 183 1.33 10.57 -6.25
N SER A 184 0.13 10.49 -6.82
CA SER A 184 -0.47 11.56 -7.62
C SER A 184 -1.95 11.73 -7.25
N PRO A 185 -2.29 12.74 -6.42
CA PRO A 185 -3.65 12.87 -5.93
C PRO A 185 -4.67 13.05 -7.06
N ILE A 186 -5.43 11.99 -7.33
CA ILE A 186 -6.63 11.94 -8.21
C ILE A 186 -6.39 12.51 -9.63
N ASP A 187 -5.16 12.38 -10.16
CA ASP A 187 -4.82 12.88 -11.50
C ASP A 187 -3.93 11.89 -12.27
N ILE A 188 -4.47 11.29 -13.33
CA ILE A 188 -3.77 10.34 -14.20
C ILE A 188 -2.57 10.98 -14.94
N ASN A 189 -2.66 12.27 -15.31
CA ASN A 189 -1.58 12.93 -16.03
C ASN A 189 -0.41 13.22 -15.10
N LEU A 190 -0.69 13.62 -13.85
CA LEU A 190 0.33 13.75 -12.81
C LEU A 190 0.97 12.39 -12.49
N ALA A 191 0.18 11.31 -12.42
CA ALA A 191 0.71 9.96 -12.25
C ALA A 191 1.70 9.60 -13.35
N LYS A 192 1.30 9.78 -14.60
CA LYS A 192 2.15 9.53 -15.77
C LYS A 192 3.41 10.38 -15.73
N GLN A 193 3.27 11.68 -15.48
CA GLN A 193 4.41 12.60 -15.40
C GLN A 193 5.39 12.20 -14.30
N LEU A 194 4.91 11.84 -13.11
CA LEU A 194 5.77 11.41 -12.00
C LEU A 194 6.52 10.12 -12.33
N ASN A 195 5.87 9.15 -12.96
CA ASN A 195 6.52 7.91 -13.39
C ASN A 195 7.61 8.16 -14.43
N ILE A 196 7.36 9.07 -15.39
CA ILE A 196 8.40 9.52 -16.36
C ILE A 196 9.58 10.14 -15.63
N LEU A 197 9.35 11.07 -14.69
CA LEU A 197 10.41 11.72 -13.90
C LEU A 197 11.22 10.71 -13.08
N LEU A 198 10.60 9.73 -12.47
CA LEU A 198 11.28 8.66 -11.71
C LEU A 198 12.15 7.79 -12.64
N ARG A 199 11.68 7.48 -13.82
CA ARG A 199 12.44 6.72 -14.82
C ARG A 199 13.61 7.51 -15.40
N GLU A 200 13.42 8.79 -15.69
CA GLU A 200 14.47 9.68 -16.21
C GLU A 200 15.67 9.80 -15.25
N ILE A 201 15.44 9.71 -13.94
CA ILE A 201 16.53 9.68 -12.96
C ILE A 201 17.13 8.30 -12.73
N GLY A 202 16.65 7.26 -13.44
CA GLY A 202 17.20 5.91 -13.44
C GLY A 202 16.47 4.88 -12.58
N LEU A 203 15.29 5.18 -12.01
CA LEU A 203 14.51 4.19 -11.27
C LEU A 203 13.80 3.25 -12.26
N PRO A 204 14.02 1.92 -12.21
CA PRO A 204 13.39 0.97 -13.13
C PRO A 204 11.87 0.85 -12.91
N HIS A 205 11.12 0.48 -13.95
CA HIS A 205 9.68 0.26 -13.92
C HIS A 205 9.23 -0.72 -12.83
N ASP A 206 9.96 -1.82 -12.66
CA ASP A 206 9.69 -2.88 -11.68
C ASP A 206 9.98 -2.47 -10.23
N ARG A 207 10.28 -1.18 -10.02
CA ARG A 207 10.48 -0.55 -8.71
C ARG A 207 9.52 0.58 -8.41
N ILE A 208 8.49 0.78 -9.23
CA ILE A 208 7.49 1.84 -9.06
C ILE A 208 6.12 1.22 -8.79
N VAL A 209 5.43 1.70 -7.76
CA VAL A 209 4.02 1.39 -7.45
C VAL A 209 3.26 2.70 -7.41
N ILE A 210 2.17 2.82 -8.18
CA ILE A 210 1.37 4.05 -8.26
C ILE A 210 0.43 4.12 -7.06
N ASP A 211 0.38 5.27 -6.37
CA ASP A 211 -0.66 5.61 -5.41
C ASP A 211 -1.51 6.75 -5.99
N PRO A 212 -2.72 6.47 -6.49
CA PRO A 212 -3.60 7.48 -7.03
C PRO A 212 -4.30 8.32 -5.96
N TYR A 213 -3.97 8.10 -4.68
CA TYR A 213 -4.66 8.61 -3.52
C TYR A 213 -6.11 8.08 -3.39
N THR A 214 -6.54 7.76 -2.18
CA THR A 214 -7.87 7.17 -1.95
C THR A 214 -8.66 8.03 -0.96
N GLY A 215 -9.65 8.78 -1.46
CA GLY A 215 -10.60 9.51 -0.63
C GLY A 215 -11.56 8.55 0.10
N ALA A 216 -12.13 9.01 1.22
CA ALA A 216 -13.14 8.23 1.93
C ALA A 216 -14.47 8.18 1.16
N LEU A 217 -15.25 7.13 1.42
CA LEU A 217 -16.62 6.99 0.89
C LEU A 217 -17.47 8.22 1.29
N GLY A 218 -18.20 8.77 0.29
CA GLY A 218 -18.98 9.99 0.47
C GLY A 218 -18.15 11.29 0.55
N TYR A 219 -16.82 11.18 0.48
CA TYR A 219 -15.87 12.31 0.57
C TYR A 219 -14.83 12.27 -0.56
N GLY A 220 -15.20 11.74 -1.73
CA GLY A 220 -14.37 11.76 -2.93
C GLY A 220 -13.83 10.40 -3.39
N PHE A 221 -14.24 9.29 -2.78
CA PHE A 221 -13.84 7.94 -3.19
C PHE A 221 -14.16 7.65 -4.67
N GLU A 222 -15.27 8.18 -5.19
CA GLU A 222 -15.69 8.03 -6.57
C GLU A 222 -14.68 8.60 -7.58
N TYR A 223 -13.97 9.67 -7.21
CA TYR A 223 -12.90 10.24 -8.02
C TYR A 223 -11.66 9.34 -8.02
N SER A 224 -11.30 8.80 -6.85
CA SER A 224 -10.20 7.84 -6.71
C SER A 224 -10.48 6.57 -7.51
N TYR A 225 -11.68 6.02 -7.41
CA TYR A 225 -12.11 4.86 -8.19
C TYR A 225 -11.99 5.12 -9.70
N SER A 226 -12.50 6.25 -10.18
CA SER A 226 -12.42 6.64 -11.58
C SER A 226 -10.98 6.78 -12.09
N VAL A 227 -10.09 7.35 -11.28
CA VAL A 227 -8.66 7.48 -11.65
C VAL A 227 -7.98 6.12 -11.69
N MET A 228 -8.24 5.23 -10.73
CA MET A 228 -7.71 3.86 -10.75
C MET A 228 -8.13 3.10 -12.02
N GLU A 229 -9.42 3.13 -12.39
CA GLU A 229 -9.89 2.51 -13.63
C GLU A 229 -9.22 3.08 -14.87
N ARG A 230 -9.03 4.39 -14.92
CA ARG A 230 -8.37 5.07 -16.06
C ARG A 230 -6.89 4.69 -16.15
N ILE A 231 -6.18 4.59 -15.03
CA ILE A 231 -4.79 4.14 -15.00
C ILE A 231 -4.72 2.69 -15.49
N ARG A 232 -5.56 1.80 -14.95
CA ARG A 232 -5.62 0.39 -15.37
C ARG A 232 -5.93 0.26 -16.86
N THR A 233 -6.93 0.97 -17.34
CA THR A 233 -7.33 0.94 -18.76
C THR A 233 -6.22 1.48 -19.67
N ALA A 234 -5.50 2.52 -19.27
CA ALA A 234 -4.37 3.06 -20.03
C ALA A 234 -3.24 2.04 -20.14
N ALA A 235 -2.86 1.39 -19.01
CA ALA A 235 -1.87 0.32 -19.01
C ALA A 235 -2.24 -0.83 -19.95
N LEU A 236 -3.48 -1.32 -19.89
CA LEU A 236 -3.98 -2.40 -20.75
C LEU A 236 -4.07 -1.99 -22.24
N LYS A 237 -4.13 -0.70 -22.54
CA LYS A 237 -4.03 -0.17 -23.91
C LYS A 237 -2.60 0.06 -24.39
N GLY A 238 -1.59 -0.28 -23.57
CA GLY A 238 -0.17 -0.19 -23.93
C GLY A 238 0.49 1.13 -23.54
N ASP A 239 -0.05 1.86 -22.54
CA ASP A 239 0.66 3.02 -21.98
C ASP A 239 1.66 2.57 -20.91
N ASP A 240 2.93 2.38 -21.30
CA ASP A 240 4.00 1.88 -20.47
C ASP A 240 4.27 2.77 -19.24
N ASP A 241 4.02 4.08 -19.33
CA ASP A 241 4.24 5.01 -18.22
C ASP A 241 3.18 4.91 -17.12
N LEU A 242 2.09 4.19 -17.39
CA LEU A 242 1.01 3.88 -16.44
C LEU A 242 0.89 2.36 -16.16
N ALA A 243 1.78 1.54 -16.74
CA ALA A 243 1.74 0.09 -16.61
C ALA A 243 2.40 -0.43 -15.31
N MET A 244 2.26 0.29 -14.20
CA MET A 244 2.72 -0.12 -12.88
C MET A 244 1.54 -0.58 -12.01
N PRO A 245 1.79 -1.50 -11.04
CA PRO A 245 0.77 -1.86 -10.05
C PRO A 245 0.35 -0.67 -9.19
N MET A 246 -0.87 -0.70 -8.64
CA MET A 246 -1.40 0.35 -7.79
C MET A 246 -1.54 -0.08 -6.33
N ILE A 247 -1.30 0.87 -5.40
CA ILE A 247 -1.61 0.75 -3.98
C ILE A 247 -2.75 1.70 -3.63
N SER A 248 -3.66 1.25 -2.75
CA SER A 248 -4.79 2.04 -2.24
C SER A 248 -4.88 1.89 -0.73
N SER A 249 -5.15 2.98 -0.01
CA SER A 249 -5.22 2.97 1.46
C SER A 249 -6.54 3.50 1.97
N ALA A 250 -7.13 2.79 2.94
CA ALA A 250 -8.34 3.20 3.65
C ALA A 250 -8.10 4.30 4.70
N ILE A 251 -6.96 5.00 4.65
CA ILE A 251 -6.53 5.96 5.68
C ILE A 251 -7.61 6.98 6.04
N ASP A 252 -8.30 7.51 5.05
CA ASP A 252 -9.33 8.53 5.26
C ASP A 252 -10.66 7.94 5.75
N SER A 253 -10.90 6.64 5.52
CA SER A 253 -12.14 5.97 5.91
C SER A 253 -12.38 5.95 7.43
N LEU A 254 -11.30 5.96 8.23
CA LEU A 254 -11.41 5.99 9.69
C LEU A 254 -11.41 7.39 10.30
N THR A 255 -11.26 8.43 9.50
CA THR A 255 -11.25 9.83 9.95
C THR A 255 -12.59 10.54 9.74
N VAL A 256 -13.54 9.90 9.03
CA VAL A 256 -14.86 10.47 8.76
C VAL A 256 -15.70 10.60 10.02
N LYS A 257 -16.69 11.52 9.96
CA LYS A 257 -17.56 11.81 11.10
C LYS A 257 -18.30 10.56 11.60
N GLU A 258 -18.79 9.74 10.69
CA GLU A 258 -19.58 8.54 10.98
C GLU A 258 -18.80 7.52 11.81
N VAL A 259 -17.49 7.43 11.61
CA VAL A 259 -16.60 6.54 12.39
C VAL A 259 -16.23 7.19 13.72
N ARG A 260 -15.90 8.49 13.72
CA ARG A 260 -15.49 9.19 14.94
C ARG A 260 -16.60 9.32 15.97
N GLU A 261 -17.85 9.49 15.51
CA GLU A 261 -19.03 9.68 16.35
C GLU A 261 -19.86 8.39 16.52
N ALA A 262 -19.35 7.24 16.05
CA ALA A 262 -20.00 5.96 16.23
C ALA A 262 -20.17 5.63 17.72
N ASP A 263 -21.29 5.00 18.07
CA ASP A 263 -21.50 4.46 19.41
C ASP A 263 -20.34 3.54 19.80
N PRO A 264 -19.77 3.67 21.02
CA PRO A 264 -18.65 2.84 21.45
C PRO A 264 -18.86 1.34 21.26
N SER A 265 -20.10 0.85 21.44
CA SER A 265 -20.44 -0.56 21.25
C SER A 265 -20.46 -1.02 19.77
N ALA A 266 -20.56 -0.08 18.84
CA ALA A 266 -20.58 -0.31 17.40
C ALA A 266 -19.29 0.14 16.69
N SER A 267 -18.38 0.79 17.41
CA SER A 267 -17.21 1.48 16.86
C SER A 267 -16.32 0.59 15.99
N ASP A 268 -15.98 -0.61 16.46
CA ASP A 268 -15.12 -1.54 15.71
C ASP A 268 -15.84 -2.04 14.45
N ARG A 269 -17.13 -2.42 14.57
CA ARG A 269 -17.93 -2.85 13.42
C ARG A 269 -18.08 -1.76 12.39
N THR A 270 -18.28 -0.51 12.82
CA THR A 270 -18.37 0.66 11.93
C THR A 270 -17.03 0.88 11.22
N SER A 271 -15.92 0.86 11.94
CA SER A 271 -14.57 1.00 11.37
C SER A 271 -14.27 -0.07 10.32
N VAL A 272 -14.53 -1.33 10.64
CA VAL A 272 -14.36 -2.47 9.71
C VAL A 272 -15.22 -2.31 8.47
N ALA A 273 -16.49 -1.89 8.61
CA ALA A 273 -17.38 -1.70 7.48
C ALA A 273 -16.88 -0.59 6.55
N TRP A 274 -16.45 0.55 7.10
CA TRP A 274 -15.93 1.66 6.30
C TRP A 274 -14.67 1.29 5.52
N GLU A 275 -13.72 0.59 6.13
CA GLU A 275 -12.53 0.10 5.43
C GLU A 275 -12.89 -0.95 4.38
N LEU A 276 -13.74 -1.92 4.69
CA LEU A 276 -14.12 -2.98 3.77
C LEU A 276 -14.82 -2.41 2.53
N TYR A 277 -15.78 -1.51 2.72
CA TYR A 277 -16.51 -0.89 1.61
C TYR A 277 -15.68 0.09 0.80
N ALA A 278 -14.57 0.60 1.30
CA ALA A 278 -13.61 1.38 0.51
C ALA A 278 -12.62 0.46 -0.23
N MET A 279 -12.06 -0.54 0.45
CA MET A 279 -10.96 -1.33 -0.11
C MET A 279 -11.42 -2.41 -1.11
N LEU A 280 -12.61 -2.99 -0.92
CA LEU A 280 -13.12 -3.94 -1.90
C LEU A 280 -13.39 -3.31 -3.28
N PRO A 281 -14.09 -2.17 -3.42
CA PRO A 281 -14.17 -1.47 -4.69
C PRO A 281 -12.81 -1.02 -5.24
N ALA A 282 -11.85 -0.63 -4.39
CA ALA A 282 -10.51 -0.28 -4.84
C ALA A 282 -9.80 -1.47 -5.51
N THR A 283 -9.98 -2.71 -4.99
CA THR A 283 -9.45 -3.90 -5.66
C THR A 283 -10.10 -4.12 -7.02
N VAL A 284 -11.41 -3.89 -7.13
CA VAL A 284 -12.14 -4.00 -8.41
C VAL A 284 -11.68 -2.95 -9.41
N ALA A 285 -11.35 -1.74 -8.95
CA ALA A 285 -10.77 -0.69 -9.79
C ALA A 285 -9.30 -0.97 -10.22
N GLY A 286 -8.67 -2.03 -9.68
CA GLY A 286 -7.35 -2.49 -10.07
C GLY A 286 -6.23 -2.22 -9.06
N ALA A 287 -6.52 -1.89 -7.79
CA ALA A 287 -5.50 -1.83 -6.75
C ALA A 287 -4.89 -3.22 -6.52
N SER A 288 -3.57 -3.33 -6.64
CA SER A 288 -2.81 -4.57 -6.41
C SER A 288 -2.42 -4.74 -4.93
N ILE A 289 -2.37 -3.63 -4.17
CA ILE A 289 -2.24 -3.63 -2.70
C ILE A 289 -3.35 -2.75 -2.13
N VAL A 290 -4.04 -3.25 -1.11
CA VAL A 290 -5.01 -2.49 -0.32
C VAL A 290 -4.59 -2.46 1.14
N CYS A 291 -4.62 -1.27 1.75
CA CYS A 291 -4.11 -1.03 3.09
C CYS A 291 -5.25 -0.76 4.06
N VAL A 292 -5.21 -1.41 5.23
CA VAL A 292 -6.22 -1.28 6.29
C VAL A 292 -5.55 -1.06 7.65
N ARG A 293 -6.23 -0.33 8.54
CA ARG A 293 -5.76 0.02 9.90
C ARG A 293 -6.42 -0.80 11.00
N HIS A 294 -7.70 -1.14 10.85
CA HIS A 294 -8.37 -1.97 11.85
C HIS A 294 -8.07 -3.45 11.57
N PRO A 295 -7.44 -4.18 12.51
CA PRO A 295 -6.97 -5.53 12.21
C PRO A 295 -8.11 -6.50 11.87
N SER A 296 -9.30 -6.28 12.43
CA SER A 296 -10.47 -7.12 12.12
C SER A 296 -11.00 -6.95 10.68
N THR A 297 -10.50 -5.98 9.91
CA THR A 297 -10.85 -5.81 8.49
C THR A 297 -10.13 -6.82 7.60
N ILE A 298 -8.97 -7.34 8.04
CA ILE A 298 -8.10 -8.19 7.23
C ILE A 298 -8.83 -9.46 6.76
N GLN A 299 -9.43 -10.20 7.69
CA GLN A 299 -10.04 -11.49 7.35
C GLN A 299 -11.27 -11.39 6.43
N PRO A 300 -12.26 -10.49 6.67
CA PRO A 300 -13.39 -10.36 5.76
C PRO A 300 -12.96 -9.81 4.38
N LEU A 301 -11.97 -8.91 4.32
CA LEU A 301 -11.45 -8.40 3.05
C LEU A 301 -10.71 -9.52 2.28
N LYS A 302 -9.91 -10.33 2.96
CA LYS A 302 -9.22 -11.48 2.37
C LYS A 302 -10.21 -12.48 1.80
N ALA A 303 -11.23 -12.84 2.56
CA ALA A 303 -12.27 -13.76 2.10
C ALA A 303 -13.02 -13.22 0.87
N ALA A 304 -13.32 -11.90 0.83
CA ALA A 304 -13.97 -11.27 -0.31
C ALA A 304 -13.08 -11.28 -1.57
N ILE A 305 -11.78 -10.94 -1.42
CA ILE A 305 -10.81 -11.00 -2.53
C ILE A 305 -10.67 -12.43 -3.05
N GLU A 306 -10.54 -13.41 -2.16
CA GLU A 306 -10.43 -14.82 -2.55
C GLU A 306 -11.67 -15.32 -3.29
N ALA A 307 -12.86 -14.94 -2.84
CA ALA A 307 -14.12 -15.29 -3.51
C ALA A 307 -14.22 -14.68 -4.92
N LEU A 308 -13.73 -13.46 -5.13
CA LEU A 308 -13.69 -12.82 -6.45
C LEU A 308 -12.59 -13.41 -7.34
N TRP A 309 -11.49 -13.88 -6.75
CA TRP A 309 -10.35 -14.44 -7.49
C TRP A 309 -10.57 -15.90 -7.91
N SER A 310 -11.37 -16.66 -7.17
CA SER A 310 -11.65 -18.06 -7.47
C SER A 310 -12.51 -18.20 -8.72
N PRO A 311 -12.14 -19.03 -9.70
CA PRO A 311 -12.96 -19.24 -10.89
C PRO A 311 -14.34 -19.79 -10.51
N PRO A 312 -15.42 -19.33 -11.14
CA PRO A 312 -16.75 -19.88 -10.92
C PRO A 312 -16.75 -21.37 -11.27
N GLY A 313 -17.00 -22.23 -10.29
CA GLY A 313 -17.06 -23.70 -10.43
C GLY A 313 -15.94 -24.50 -9.75
N GLY A 314 -15.04 -23.84 -9.02
CA GLY A 314 -13.99 -24.51 -8.22
C GLY A 314 -14.44 -25.05 -6.86
N GLY A 315 -15.73 -25.17 -6.59
CA GLY A 315 -16.29 -25.84 -5.43
C GLY A 315 -16.82 -27.21 -5.83
N ALA A 316 -16.01 -28.25 -5.63
CA ALA A 316 -16.45 -29.63 -5.67
C ALA A 316 -16.97 -30.05 -4.32
#